data_c495d7dd2b84e852216ed034fe766ec2
#
_entry.id   c495d7dd2b84e852216ed034fe766ec2
#
_cell.length_a   1.000
_cell.length_b   1.000
_cell.length_c   1.000
_cell.angle_alpha   90.00
_cell.angle_beta   90.00
_cell.angle_gamma   90.00
#
_symmetry.space_group_name_H-M   'P 1'
#
loop_
_entity.id
_entity.type
_entity.pdbx_description
1 polymer ?
#
loop_
_entity_poly.entity_id
_entity_poly.type
_entity_poly.pdbx_seq_one_letter_code
_entity_poly.pdbx_strand_id
1 'polypeptide(L)'
;QQDARWIALANPPLSPCTERFIQEGIDPQKVDVLNVPDNQLAWCLEQLAGAQSIRSLIAWEREPFTPTQLRRLQLACQRGQTQLFLIRSLKHQIQASPAPVRVTMQSLSNGFEITIFKQPGTNARPPLVIPSELHWITKAHPTQRKTSMLQETTGLH
;
A
#
# COMPACT_ATOMS: atom_id res chain seq x y z
N GLN A 1 -13.09 -15.75 -15.96
CA GLN A 1 -11.83 -15.40 -16.66
C GLN A 1 -10.97 -14.60 -15.71
N GLN A 2 -9.81 -15.11 -15.29
CA GLN A 2 -8.86 -14.33 -14.50
C GLN A 2 -8.35 -13.17 -15.36
N ASP A 3 -8.41 -11.95 -14.77
CA ASP A 3 -7.84 -10.77 -15.41
C ASP A 3 -6.31 -10.96 -15.54
N ALA A 4 -5.81 -10.98 -16.76
CA ALA A 4 -4.40 -11.23 -17.06
C ALA A 4 -3.50 -10.03 -16.76
N ARG A 5 -4.08 -8.87 -16.37
CA ARG A 5 -3.34 -7.64 -16.10
C ARG A 5 -2.54 -7.69 -14.79
N TRP A 6 -1.52 -6.90 -14.72
CA TRP A 6 -0.56 -6.85 -13.61
C TRP A 6 -1.04 -5.98 -12.45
N ILE A 7 -0.48 -6.26 -11.28
CA ILE A 7 -0.53 -5.40 -10.10
C ILE A 7 0.86 -4.78 -9.96
N ALA A 8 0.94 -3.46 -9.82
CA ALA A 8 2.20 -2.78 -9.60
C ALA A 8 2.20 -2.05 -8.24
N LEU A 9 3.29 -2.21 -7.50
CA LEU A 9 3.54 -1.56 -6.22
C LEU A 9 4.70 -0.58 -6.40
N ALA A 10 4.45 0.72 -6.30
CA ALA A 10 5.47 1.75 -6.48
C ALA A 10 5.89 2.36 -5.14
N ASN A 11 7.18 2.23 -4.83
CA ASN A 11 7.81 2.73 -3.61
C ASN A 11 7.20 2.21 -2.30
N PRO A 12 6.91 0.91 -2.17
CA PRO A 12 6.42 0.37 -0.90
C PRO A 12 7.45 0.62 0.21
N PRO A 13 7.02 0.95 1.45
CA PRO A 13 7.93 1.25 2.55
C PRO A 13 8.70 0.02 3.03
N LEU A 14 8.19 -1.17 2.76
CA LEU A 14 8.78 -2.47 3.09
C LEU A 14 8.60 -3.42 1.90
N SER A 15 9.47 -4.42 1.81
CA SER A 15 9.31 -5.50 0.82
C SER A 15 8.01 -6.26 1.07
N PRO A 16 7.15 -6.39 0.06
CA PRO A 16 5.92 -7.17 0.19
C PRO A 16 6.21 -8.64 0.47
N CYS A 17 5.35 -9.27 1.26
CA CYS A 17 5.43 -10.68 1.60
C CYS A 17 4.75 -11.52 0.51
N THR A 18 5.51 -12.29 -0.25
CA THR A 18 5.03 -13.13 -1.34
C THR A 18 4.02 -14.17 -0.85
N GLU A 19 4.28 -14.79 0.31
CA GLU A 19 3.40 -15.80 0.91
C GLU A 19 2.01 -15.23 1.21
N ARG A 20 1.94 -13.95 1.55
CA ARG A 20 0.65 -13.29 1.79
C ARG A 20 -0.15 -13.13 0.51
N PHE A 21 0.48 -12.81 -0.61
CA PHE A 21 -0.21 -12.76 -1.89
C PHE A 21 -0.83 -14.11 -2.25
N ILE A 22 -0.09 -15.20 -2.06
CA ILE A 22 -0.58 -16.55 -2.32
C ILE A 22 -1.78 -16.87 -1.42
N GLN A 23 -1.74 -16.55 -0.13
CA GLN A 23 -2.84 -16.77 0.81
C GLN A 23 -4.11 -16.02 0.43
N GLU A 24 -3.97 -14.83 -0.18
CA GLU A 24 -5.10 -14.02 -0.66
C GLU A 24 -5.51 -14.38 -2.10
N GLY A 25 -4.94 -15.43 -2.69
CA GLY A 25 -5.27 -15.86 -4.05
C GLY A 25 -4.70 -14.94 -5.14
N ILE A 26 -3.70 -14.15 -4.83
CA ILE A 26 -2.99 -13.29 -5.78
C ILE A 26 -1.77 -14.04 -6.30
N ASP A 27 -1.65 -14.15 -7.61
CA ASP A 27 -0.48 -14.74 -8.27
C ASP A 27 0.73 -13.79 -8.11
N PRO A 28 1.79 -14.18 -7.37
CA PRO A 28 2.96 -13.33 -7.18
C PRO A 28 3.69 -13.00 -8.48
N GLN A 29 3.57 -13.84 -9.50
CA GLN A 29 4.18 -13.61 -10.82
C GLN A 29 3.49 -12.47 -11.58
N LYS A 30 2.34 -12.00 -11.10
CA LYS A 30 1.58 -10.86 -11.63
C LYS A 30 1.75 -9.60 -10.77
N VAL A 31 2.68 -9.61 -9.82
CA VAL A 31 2.96 -8.48 -8.93
C VAL A 31 4.36 -7.95 -9.19
N ASP A 32 4.46 -6.71 -9.65
CA ASP A 32 5.72 -6.00 -9.82
C ASP A 32 5.95 -5.01 -8.69
N VAL A 33 7.18 -4.92 -8.22
CA VAL A 33 7.62 -3.95 -7.22
C VAL A 33 8.61 -2.98 -7.86
N LEU A 34 8.26 -1.71 -7.86
CA LEU A 34 9.01 -0.65 -8.52
C LEU A 34 9.59 0.31 -7.47
N ASN A 35 10.90 0.57 -7.56
CA ASN A 35 11.57 1.62 -6.81
C ASN A 35 11.87 2.78 -7.74
N VAL A 36 11.10 3.86 -7.62
CA VAL A 36 11.14 5.02 -8.51
C VAL A 36 11.62 6.24 -7.74
N PRO A 37 12.56 7.03 -8.28
CA PRO A 37 12.94 8.30 -7.68
C PRO A 37 11.72 9.22 -7.49
N ASP A 38 11.66 9.94 -6.36
CA ASP A 38 10.47 10.72 -5.99
C ASP A 38 10.11 11.77 -7.05
N ASN A 39 11.10 12.41 -7.68
CA ASN A 39 10.90 13.38 -8.75
C ASN A 39 10.37 12.78 -10.07
N GLN A 40 10.45 11.46 -10.25
CA GLN A 40 9.95 10.73 -11.43
C GLN A 40 8.68 9.94 -11.14
N LEU A 41 8.29 9.81 -9.86
CA LEU A 41 7.19 8.94 -9.45
C LEU A 41 5.88 9.31 -10.15
N ALA A 42 5.49 10.58 -10.16
CA ALA A 42 4.24 11.03 -10.78
C ALA A 42 4.17 10.69 -12.28
N TRP A 43 5.27 10.89 -13.00
CA TRP A 43 5.37 10.55 -14.42
C TRP A 43 5.31 9.03 -14.64
N CYS A 44 6.05 8.26 -13.86
CA CYS A 44 6.06 6.80 -13.95
C CYS A 44 4.65 6.23 -13.72
N LEU A 45 3.96 6.68 -12.68
CA LEU A 45 2.59 6.26 -12.38
C LEU A 45 1.62 6.63 -13.51
N GLU A 46 1.78 7.80 -14.14
CA GLU A 46 0.98 8.21 -15.30
C GLU A 46 1.15 7.25 -16.49
N GLN A 47 2.41 6.85 -16.81
CA GLN A 47 2.68 5.89 -17.88
C GLN A 47 2.07 4.52 -17.58
N LEU A 48 2.31 4.00 -16.38
CA LEU A 48 1.78 2.70 -15.95
C LEU A 48 0.25 2.69 -15.93
N ALA A 49 -0.37 3.72 -15.37
CA ALA A 49 -1.83 3.82 -15.30
C ALA A 49 -2.49 3.88 -16.68
N GLY A 50 -1.81 4.46 -17.68
CA GLY A 50 -2.31 4.56 -19.06
C GLY A 50 -2.06 3.34 -19.94
N ALA A 51 -1.24 2.40 -19.51
CA ALA A 51 -0.73 1.29 -20.36
C ALA A 51 -1.73 0.15 -20.61
N GLN A 52 -2.90 0.14 -19.98
CA GLN A 52 -3.94 -0.92 -20.05
C GLN A 52 -3.49 -2.32 -19.60
N SER A 53 -2.20 -2.54 -19.39
CA SER A 53 -1.63 -3.80 -18.87
C SER A 53 -1.68 -3.90 -17.33
N ILE A 54 -1.93 -2.78 -16.65
CA ILE A 54 -1.99 -2.70 -15.19
C ILE A 54 -3.45 -2.69 -14.75
N ARG A 55 -3.83 -3.64 -13.89
CA ARG A 55 -5.15 -3.66 -13.26
C ARG A 55 -5.21 -2.76 -12.04
N SER A 56 -4.23 -2.92 -11.16
CA SER A 56 -4.15 -2.19 -9.90
C SER A 56 -2.76 -1.62 -9.71
N LEU A 57 -2.69 -0.36 -9.35
CA LEU A 57 -1.47 0.37 -9.09
C LEU A 57 -1.56 0.94 -7.67
N ILE A 58 -0.64 0.50 -6.79
CA ILE A 58 -0.57 0.97 -5.42
C ILE A 58 0.73 1.73 -5.27
N ALA A 59 0.66 2.99 -4.88
CA ALA A 59 1.83 3.85 -4.82
C ALA A 59 1.91 4.62 -3.50
N TRP A 60 3.12 4.71 -2.96
CA TRP A 60 3.43 5.48 -1.76
C TRP A 60 4.10 6.79 -2.16
N GLU A 61 3.36 7.90 -1.97
CA GLU A 61 3.85 9.25 -2.23
C GLU A 61 4.70 9.71 -1.04
N ARG A 62 5.96 10.01 -1.29
CA ARG A 62 6.88 10.61 -0.31
C ARG A 62 6.91 12.13 -0.45
N GLU A 63 7.03 12.62 -1.70
CA GLU A 63 6.98 14.03 -2.04
C GLU A 63 5.61 14.40 -2.63
N PRO A 64 5.01 15.53 -2.23
CA PRO A 64 3.65 15.87 -2.59
C PRO A 64 3.50 16.13 -4.10
N PHE A 65 2.53 15.46 -4.73
CA PHE A 65 2.16 15.74 -6.11
C PHE A 65 1.44 17.09 -6.24
N THR A 66 1.75 17.80 -7.30
CA THR A 66 1.04 19.01 -7.66
C THR A 66 -0.39 18.70 -8.12
N PRO A 67 -1.34 19.66 -8.05
CA PRO A 67 -2.69 19.47 -8.58
C PRO A 67 -2.72 19.02 -10.04
N THR A 68 -1.80 19.55 -10.86
CA THR A 68 -1.65 19.17 -12.28
C THR A 68 -1.25 17.70 -12.42
N GLN A 69 -0.27 17.22 -11.66
CA GLN A 69 0.14 15.81 -11.69
C GLN A 69 -1.01 14.89 -11.25
N LEU A 70 -1.72 15.24 -10.18
CA LEU A 70 -2.89 14.47 -9.73
C LEU A 70 -3.99 14.41 -10.79
N ARG A 71 -4.23 15.51 -11.52
CA ARG A 71 -5.21 15.56 -12.61
C ARG A 71 -4.80 14.67 -13.78
N ARG A 72 -3.54 14.76 -14.22
CA ARG A 72 -2.99 13.92 -15.31
C ARG A 72 -3.07 12.44 -14.94
N LEU A 73 -2.71 12.10 -13.71
CA LEU A 73 -2.78 10.73 -13.19
C LEU A 73 -4.21 10.18 -13.20
N GLN A 74 -5.21 10.98 -12.78
CA GLN A 74 -6.61 10.59 -12.87
C GLN A 74 -7.03 10.27 -14.31
N LEU A 75 -6.65 11.12 -15.27
CA LEU A 75 -6.98 10.92 -16.68
C LEU A 75 -6.29 9.68 -17.25
N ALA A 76 -5.05 9.41 -16.84
CA ALA A 76 -4.35 8.19 -17.22
C ALA A 76 -5.05 6.93 -16.68
N CYS A 77 -5.48 6.94 -15.43
CA CYS A 77 -6.25 5.84 -14.83
C CYS A 77 -7.57 5.57 -15.59
N GLN A 78 -8.28 6.62 -15.98
CA GLN A 78 -9.51 6.49 -16.77
C GLN A 78 -9.23 5.87 -18.14
N ARG A 79 -8.19 6.35 -18.85
CA ARG A 79 -7.79 5.84 -20.17
C ARG A 79 -7.35 4.39 -20.12
N GLY A 80 -6.53 4.02 -19.12
CA GLY A 80 -5.99 2.67 -18.94
C GLY A 80 -6.93 1.69 -18.22
N GLN A 81 -8.07 2.18 -17.71
CA GLN A 81 -8.95 1.39 -16.82
C GLN A 81 -8.20 0.79 -15.63
N THR A 82 -7.26 1.55 -15.08
CA THR A 82 -6.41 1.15 -13.96
C THR A 82 -6.99 1.67 -12.65
N GLN A 83 -7.08 0.80 -11.65
CA GLN A 83 -7.43 1.21 -10.30
C GLN A 83 -6.18 1.67 -9.56
N LEU A 84 -6.12 2.95 -9.20
CA LEU A 84 -5.01 3.51 -8.46
C LEU A 84 -5.36 3.73 -6.99
N PHE A 85 -4.49 3.22 -6.11
CA PHE A 85 -4.46 3.53 -4.68
C PHE A 85 -3.22 4.37 -4.38
N LEU A 86 -3.41 5.67 -4.20
CA LEU A 86 -2.32 6.58 -3.86
C LEU A 86 -2.29 6.80 -2.35
N ILE A 87 -1.27 6.24 -1.68
CA ILE A 87 -1.06 6.34 -0.24
C ILE A 87 -0.23 7.59 0.03
N ARG A 88 -0.76 8.47 0.86
CA ARG A 88 -0.23 9.80 1.12
C ARG A 88 -0.15 10.10 2.61
N SER A 89 0.75 10.99 3.00
CA SER A 89 0.78 11.51 4.37
C SER A 89 -0.52 12.25 4.72
N LEU A 90 -1.02 12.08 5.95
CA LEU A 90 -2.22 12.77 6.44
C LEU A 90 -2.13 14.30 6.34
N LYS A 91 -0.92 14.88 6.42
CA LYS A 91 -0.71 16.32 6.22
C LYS A 91 -1.25 16.86 4.88
N HIS A 92 -1.41 15.97 3.87
CA HIS A 92 -1.96 16.30 2.56
C HIS A 92 -3.49 16.10 2.46
N GLN A 93 -4.16 15.78 3.56
CA GLN A 93 -5.61 15.58 3.57
C GLN A 93 -6.39 16.80 3.08
N ILE A 94 -5.92 18.00 3.43
CA ILE A 94 -6.57 19.26 3.04
C ILE A 94 -6.29 19.67 1.58
N GLN A 95 -5.29 19.06 0.93
CA GLN A 95 -4.96 19.38 -0.45
C GLN A 95 -6.10 18.97 -1.38
N ALA A 96 -6.48 19.86 -2.30
CA ALA A 96 -7.45 19.53 -3.35
C ALA A 96 -6.96 18.34 -4.20
N SER A 97 -7.85 17.42 -4.48
CA SER A 97 -7.53 16.23 -5.29
C SER A 97 -8.71 15.86 -6.17
N PRO A 98 -8.46 15.48 -7.43
CA PRO A 98 -9.47 15.00 -8.35
C PRO A 98 -9.94 13.56 -8.03
N ALA A 99 -9.27 12.84 -7.14
CA ALA A 99 -9.63 11.47 -6.77
C ALA A 99 -11.12 11.38 -6.40
N PRO A 100 -11.88 10.42 -6.97
CA PRO A 100 -13.31 10.28 -6.70
C PRO A 100 -13.56 9.83 -5.26
N VAL A 101 -12.71 9.01 -4.70
CA VAL A 101 -12.82 8.53 -3.32
C VAL A 101 -11.57 8.94 -2.54
N ARG A 102 -11.76 9.45 -1.32
CA ARG A 102 -10.66 9.78 -0.41
C ARG A 102 -11.00 9.28 0.98
N VAL A 103 -10.04 8.61 1.58
CA VAL A 103 -10.19 8.03 2.91
C VAL A 103 -8.99 8.37 3.78
N THR A 104 -9.20 8.43 5.09
CA THR A 104 -8.13 8.33 6.07
C THR A 104 -8.18 6.95 6.71
N MET A 105 -7.02 6.41 7.04
CA MET A 105 -6.90 5.14 7.74
C MET A 105 -6.01 5.35 8.97
N GLN A 106 -6.50 4.92 10.12
CA GLN A 106 -5.79 4.97 11.39
C GLN A 106 -5.68 3.57 11.99
N SER A 107 -4.51 3.25 12.53
CA SER A 107 -4.33 1.99 13.24
C SER A 107 -4.99 2.06 14.62
N LEU A 108 -5.72 1.02 14.97
CA LEU A 108 -6.26 0.76 16.30
C LEU A 108 -5.51 -0.43 16.92
N SER A 109 -5.68 -0.65 18.22
CA SER A 109 -5.09 -1.81 18.91
C SER A 109 -5.54 -3.15 18.33
N ASN A 110 -6.75 -3.20 17.78
CA ASN A 110 -7.39 -4.40 17.24
C ASN A 110 -7.80 -4.29 15.77
N GLY A 111 -7.19 -3.38 15.00
CA GLY A 111 -7.54 -3.22 13.59
C GLY A 111 -7.26 -1.85 13.02
N PHE A 112 -8.12 -1.42 12.12
CA PHE A 112 -8.02 -0.13 11.45
C PHE A 112 -9.36 0.58 11.45
N GLU A 113 -9.34 1.89 11.65
CA GLU A 113 -10.47 2.77 11.40
C GLU A 113 -10.29 3.46 10.05
N ILE A 114 -11.33 3.39 9.22
CA ILE A 114 -11.37 4.03 7.90
C ILE A 114 -12.46 5.10 7.92
N THR A 115 -12.09 6.35 7.69
CA THR A 115 -13.03 7.46 7.52
C THR A 115 -13.04 7.91 6.06
N ILE A 116 -14.20 7.82 5.40
CA ILE A 116 -14.40 8.30 4.04
C ILE A 116 -14.81 9.77 4.11
N PHE A 117 -13.93 10.67 3.67
CA PHE A 117 -14.23 12.12 3.70
C PHE A 117 -14.53 12.72 2.31
N LYS A 118 -14.38 11.91 1.24
CA LYS A 118 -14.86 12.25 -0.11
C LYS A 118 -15.28 10.98 -0.84
N GLN A 119 -16.46 11.00 -1.44
CA GLN A 119 -16.96 9.94 -2.32
C GLN A 119 -18.02 10.49 -3.29
N PRO A 120 -18.28 9.82 -4.43
CA PRO A 120 -19.44 10.14 -5.27
C PRO A 120 -20.75 9.88 -4.53
N GLY A 121 -21.77 10.71 -4.80
CA GLY A 121 -23.07 10.59 -4.15
C GLY A 121 -23.13 11.30 -2.81
N THR A 122 -24.18 11.06 -2.07
CA THR A 122 -24.48 11.79 -0.83
C THR A 122 -24.04 11.05 0.43
N ASN A 123 -23.91 11.84 1.47
CA ASN A 123 -23.86 11.54 2.89
C ASN A 123 -22.51 11.03 3.43
N ALA A 124 -22.03 11.78 4.42
CA ALA A 124 -21.00 11.32 5.34
C ALA A 124 -21.46 9.98 5.94
N ARG A 125 -20.60 8.96 5.82
CA ARG A 125 -20.81 7.69 6.49
C ARG A 125 -20.03 7.70 7.81
N PRO A 126 -20.52 7.01 8.84
CA PRO A 126 -19.75 6.81 10.05
C PRO A 126 -18.43 6.09 9.69
N PRO A 127 -17.36 6.30 10.47
CA PRO A 127 -16.12 5.55 10.32
C PRO A 127 -16.37 4.03 10.30
N LEU A 128 -15.68 3.33 9.42
CA LEU A 128 -15.72 1.87 9.35
C LEU A 128 -14.53 1.31 10.14
N VAL A 129 -14.82 0.49 11.13
CA VAL A 129 -13.79 -0.26 11.84
C VAL A 129 -13.63 -1.63 11.21
N ILE A 130 -12.43 -1.92 10.72
CA ILE A 130 -12.03 -3.22 10.20
C ILE A 130 -11.19 -3.89 11.28
N PRO A 131 -11.72 -4.92 11.95
CA PRO A 131 -10.92 -5.67 12.91
C PRO A 131 -9.78 -6.36 12.16
N SER A 132 -8.56 -6.19 12.64
CA SER A 132 -7.49 -7.03 12.16
C SER A 132 -7.58 -8.34 12.91
N GLU A 133 -8.11 -9.35 12.26
CA GLU A 133 -7.88 -10.73 12.66
C GLU A 133 -6.39 -11.00 12.40
N LEU A 134 -5.56 -10.54 13.33
CA LEU A 134 -4.10 -10.59 13.25
C LEU A 134 -3.59 -12.03 13.44
N HIS A 135 -4.26 -13.03 12.91
CA HIS A 135 -3.78 -14.42 12.88
C HIS A 135 -2.39 -14.54 12.24
N TRP A 136 -1.98 -13.54 11.46
CA TRP A 136 -0.66 -13.52 10.84
C TRP A 136 0.40 -12.81 11.68
N ILE A 137 0.07 -11.89 12.58
CA ILE A 137 1.05 -11.29 13.51
C ILE A 137 1.41 -12.26 14.62
N THR A 138 0.46 -13.07 15.09
CA THR A 138 0.74 -14.08 16.14
C THR A 138 1.46 -15.31 15.61
N LYS A 139 1.50 -15.55 14.31
CA LYS A 139 2.30 -16.60 13.65
C LYS A 139 3.67 -16.11 13.11
N ALA A 140 4.00 -14.84 13.25
CA ALA A 140 5.38 -14.41 13.08
C ALA A 140 6.20 -15.11 14.15
N HIS A 141 7.09 -16.02 13.72
CA HIS A 141 7.91 -16.91 14.51
C HIS A 141 8.42 -16.24 15.79
N PRO A 142 8.36 -16.93 16.94
CA PRO A 142 9.14 -16.51 18.08
C PRO A 142 10.60 -16.51 17.61
N THR A 143 11.21 -15.35 17.50
CA THR A 143 12.63 -15.21 17.32
C THR A 143 13.26 -15.90 18.53
N GLN A 144 13.72 -17.13 18.36
CA GLN A 144 14.58 -17.79 19.33
C GLN A 144 15.83 -16.92 19.44
N ARG A 145 15.83 -16.00 20.38
CA ARG A 145 17.06 -15.46 20.93
C ARG A 145 17.79 -16.65 21.53
N LYS A 146 18.73 -17.22 20.80
CA LYS A 146 19.77 -18.06 21.39
C LYS A 146 20.53 -17.18 22.37
N THR A 147 20.12 -17.22 23.61
CA THR A 147 20.94 -16.80 24.74
C THR A 147 22.08 -17.81 24.80
N SER A 148 23.22 -17.49 24.20
CA SER A 148 24.45 -18.21 24.45
C SER A 148 24.82 -17.93 25.90
N MET A 149 24.52 -18.83 26.78
CA MET A 149 25.14 -18.91 28.11
C MET A 149 26.61 -19.13 27.89
N LEU A 150 27.40 -18.10 28.10
CA LEU A 150 28.80 -18.24 28.42
C LEU A 150 28.89 -18.95 29.78
N GLN A 151 29.18 -20.23 29.77
CA GLN A 151 29.64 -20.93 30.96
C GLN A 151 31.09 -20.47 31.20
N GLU A 152 31.26 -19.61 32.20
CA GLU A 152 32.53 -19.45 32.85
C GLU A 152 32.88 -20.75 33.56
N THR A 153 33.86 -21.47 33.00
CA THR A 153 34.55 -22.56 33.71
C THR A 153 35.66 -21.94 34.52
N THR A 154 35.39 -21.69 35.78
CA THR A 154 36.41 -21.50 36.82
C THR A 154 37.03 -22.86 37.03
N GLY A 155 38.30 -23.06 36.62
CA GLY A 155 39.12 -24.20 36.92
C GLY A 155 40.32 -23.73 37.71
N LEU A 156 40.29 -24.01 39.01
CA LEU A 156 41.45 -24.02 39.91
C LEU A 156 42.40 -25.16 39.54
N HIS A 157 43.63 -24.85 39.35
CA HIS A 157 44.82 -25.39 40.00
C HIS A 157 46.08 -24.81 39.31
#